data_12271240ece403936db50650cb9d3bee
#
_entry.id   12271240ece403936db50650cb9d3bee
#
_cell.length_a   1.000
_cell.length_b   1.000
_cell.length_c   1.000
_cell.angle_alpha   90.00
_cell.angle_beta   90.00
_cell.angle_gamma   90.00
#
_symmetry.space_group_name_H-M   'P 1'
#
loop_
_entity.id
_entity.type
_entity.pdbx_description
1 polymer ?
#
loop_
_entity_poly.entity_id
_entity_poly.type
_entity_poly.pdbx_seq_one_letter_code
_entity_poly.pdbx_strand_id
1 'polypeptide(L)'
;MCSLVDAVKQTSHLNSFVELSLAPAFGHRWQSIYAITDAEIDTERLNLLCLAQVPKRESLYYALDVMNVRRAESETLKERVICHGAKREAFGKGIVFGLPYSLLAFTENAKSSWAMTVNSERVKPAEKAVGVAVKQIAWLFENSEAETSVGLDGGYGNVGFFLGLKGKKAFAVARMRNDRTMYGRPERRESRRGNQAKYGEKFKFNEPESWGEAEETIEFEDEKHGQVRIEKWSRLRFRVGKEVVEIEVMRSQIHLEREKPNKPRWYGIHNGTSEKTKLKRCYETVKHRWTIEPSNRFRKDRLYAESPKFREAESSDKWLKVSQILEWETYLWRECAKDERMPWQKELSEEKLTPARVLKSLAMNISEVGELSQDVLPRGNSKGWEKGRVRKRPPKYKIKLKGKKKPKITKKVE
;
A
#
# COMPACT_ATOMS: atom_id res chain seq x y z
N MET A 1 20.24 -10.38 -10.18
CA MET A 1 19.37 -9.40 -9.47
C MET A 1 20.18 -8.26 -8.88
N CYS A 2 21.27 -8.52 -8.16
CA CYS A 2 22.10 -7.47 -7.55
C CYS A 2 22.56 -6.41 -8.58
N SER A 3 23.15 -6.81 -9.70
CA SER A 3 23.56 -5.86 -10.76
C SER A 3 22.41 -4.97 -11.28
N LEU A 4 21.18 -5.49 -11.31
CA LEU A 4 20.02 -4.70 -11.71
C LEU A 4 19.64 -3.68 -10.63
N VAL A 5 19.69 -4.07 -9.38
CA VAL A 5 19.43 -3.20 -8.22
C VAL A 5 20.45 -2.05 -8.21
N ASP A 6 21.73 -2.35 -8.42
CA ASP A 6 22.80 -1.36 -8.48
C ASP A 6 22.68 -0.44 -9.71
N ALA A 7 22.28 -0.96 -10.85
CA ALA A 7 21.98 -0.17 -12.03
C ALA A 7 20.88 0.87 -11.79
N VAL A 8 19.84 0.51 -11.06
CA VAL A 8 18.76 1.47 -10.72
C VAL A 8 19.29 2.59 -9.83
N LYS A 9 20.18 2.29 -8.89
CA LYS A 9 20.79 3.31 -8.01
C LYS A 9 21.63 4.32 -8.81
N GLN A 10 22.40 3.87 -9.82
CA GLN A 10 23.20 4.72 -10.68
C GLN A 10 22.38 5.51 -11.71
N THR A 11 21.12 5.14 -11.94
CA THR A 11 20.30 5.75 -12.98
C THR A 11 19.52 6.95 -12.41
N SER A 12 19.76 8.14 -12.95
CA SER A 12 19.08 9.38 -12.53
C SER A 12 17.70 9.54 -13.15
N HIS A 13 17.47 8.93 -14.30
CA HIS A 13 16.21 8.98 -15.06
C HIS A 13 16.03 7.70 -15.87
N LEU A 14 14.81 7.15 -15.89
CA LEU A 14 14.50 5.90 -16.57
C LEU A 14 13.25 6.03 -17.45
N ASN A 15 13.43 6.08 -18.76
CA ASN A 15 12.34 6.06 -19.74
C ASN A 15 12.03 4.64 -20.24
N SER A 16 13.05 3.82 -20.37
CA SER A 16 12.98 2.47 -20.90
C SER A 16 13.76 1.50 -20.03
N PHE A 17 13.21 0.31 -19.84
CA PHE A 17 13.85 -0.73 -19.04
C PHE A 17 15.27 -1.06 -19.51
N VAL A 18 15.51 -1.01 -20.83
CA VAL A 18 16.82 -1.25 -21.43
C VAL A 18 17.87 -0.22 -20.99
N GLU A 19 17.49 1.01 -20.66
CA GLU A 19 18.46 2.06 -20.27
C GLU A 19 19.25 1.68 -19.01
N LEU A 20 18.73 0.80 -18.17
CA LEU A 20 19.47 0.29 -17.00
C LEU A 20 20.74 -0.45 -17.39
N SER A 21 20.83 -0.97 -18.62
CA SER A 21 22.05 -1.62 -19.11
C SER A 21 23.19 -0.64 -19.44
N LEU A 22 22.91 0.67 -19.43
CA LEU A 22 23.90 1.73 -19.59
C LEU A 22 24.56 2.12 -18.25
N ALA A 23 24.04 1.62 -17.14
CA ALA A 23 24.67 1.82 -15.84
C ALA A 23 25.88 0.89 -15.70
N PRO A 24 27.07 1.42 -15.35
CA PRO A 24 28.30 0.61 -15.19
C PRO A 24 28.12 -0.59 -14.26
N ALA A 25 27.40 -0.41 -13.16
CA ALA A 25 27.14 -1.48 -12.19
C ALA A 25 26.30 -2.66 -12.75
N PHE A 26 25.64 -2.50 -13.89
CA PHE A 26 24.94 -3.62 -14.52
C PHE A 26 25.90 -4.70 -15.03
N GLY A 27 27.02 -4.30 -15.64
CA GLY A 27 28.11 -5.20 -16.05
C GLY A 27 27.73 -6.28 -17.08
N HIS A 28 26.54 -6.21 -17.68
CA HIS A 28 26.02 -7.20 -18.61
C HIS A 28 25.48 -6.53 -19.89
N ARG A 29 25.38 -7.29 -20.98
CA ARG A 29 24.77 -6.80 -22.22
C ARG A 29 23.29 -6.49 -22.03
N TRP A 30 22.75 -5.56 -22.81
CA TRP A 30 21.36 -5.09 -22.69
C TRP A 30 20.30 -6.20 -22.79
N GLN A 31 20.58 -7.30 -23.52
CA GLN A 31 19.65 -8.43 -23.62
C GLN A 31 19.43 -9.10 -22.25
N SER A 32 20.48 -9.15 -21.43
CA SER A 32 20.42 -9.79 -20.10
C SER A 32 19.51 -9.09 -19.13
N ILE A 33 19.14 -7.81 -19.38
CA ILE A 33 18.23 -7.09 -18.48
C ILE A 33 16.85 -7.72 -18.42
N TYR A 34 16.44 -8.38 -19.50
CA TYR A 34 15.14 -9.08 -19.55
C TYR A 34 15.14 -10.42 -18.81
N ALA A 35 16.31 -10.93 -18.41
CA ALA A 35 16.38 -12.17 -17.63
C ALA A 35 15.56 -12.09 -16.32
N ILE A 36 15.38 -10.88 -15.76
CA ILE A 36 14.50 -10.69 -14.58
C ILE A 36 13.05 -11.06 -14.88
N THR A 37 12.59 -10.94 -16.13
CA THR A 37 11.21 -11.30 -16.52
C THR A 37 10.99 -12.80 -16.49
N ASP A 38 12.05 -13.57 -16.67
CA ASP A 38 12.03 -15.03 -16.74
C ASP A 38 12.48 -15.68 -15.41
N ALA A 39 13.20 -14.91 -14.55
CA ALA A 39 13.66 -15.38 -13.26
C ALA A 39 12.47 -15.74 -12.33
N GLU A 40 12.64 -16.78 -11.54
CA GLU A 40 11.76 -17.08 -10.42
C GLU A 40 12.21 -16.30 -9.18
N ILE A 41 11.26 -15.68 -8.50
CA ILE A 41 11.49 -14.98 -7.24
C ILE A 41 10.66 -15.67 -6.16
N ASP A 42 11.34 -16.24 -5.17
CA ASP A 42 10.69 -16.73 -3.96
C ASP A 42 10.17 -15.52 -3.16
N THR A 43 8.91 -15.20 -3.44
CA THR A 43 8.24 -14.02 -2.86
C THR A 43 8.07 -14.15 -1.37
N GLU A 44 7.80 -15.35 -0.87
CA GLU A 44 7.62 -15.59 0.57
C GLU A 44 8.92 -15.38 1.32
N ARG A 45 10.00 -15.98 0.84
CA ARG A 45 11.32 -15.78 1.42
C ARG A 45 11.77 -14.32 1.38
N LEU A 46 11.50 -13.61 0.29
CA LEU A 46 11.80 -12.18 0.21
C LEU A 46 11.01 -11.37 1.24
N ASN A 47 9.72 -11.64 1.40
CA ASN A 47 8.88 -10.95 2.36
C ASN A 47 9.37 -11.21 3.80
N LEU A 48 9.75 -12.45 4.14
CA LEU A 48 10.33 -12.80 5.44
C LEU A 48 11.68 -12.11 5.66
N LEU A 49 12.54 -12.05 4.64
CA LEU A 49 13.81 -11.31 4.72
C LEU A 49 13.58 -9.82 4.99
N CYS A 50 12.62 -9.20 4.31
CA CYS A 50 12.24 -7.81 4.56
C CYS A 50 11.68 -7.62 5.98
N LEU A 51 10.86 -8.53 6.45
CA LEU A 51 10.31 -8.48 7.80
C LEU A 51 11.42 -8.61 8.86
N ALA A 52 12.42 -9.44 8.61
CA ALA A 52 13.58 -9.63 9.50
C ALA A 52 14.47 -8.36 9.60
N GLN A 53 14.41 -7.43 8.63
CA GLN A 53 15.12 -6.15 8.67
C GLN A 53 14.38 -5.10 9.51
N VAL A 54 13.14 -5.34 9.92
CA VAL A 54 12.40 -4.40 10.77
C VAL A 54 13.11 -4.27 12.12
N PRO A 55 13.38 -3.02 12.57
CA PRO A 55 14.04 -2.81 13.86
C PRO A 55 13.28 -3.46 15.02
N LYS A 56 14.01 -4.09 15.92
CA LYS A 56 13.41 -4.68 17.12
C LYS A 56 12.93 -3.59 18.06
N ARG A 57 11.62 -3.50 18.26
CA ARG A 57 10.94 -2.56 19.14
C ARG A 57 9.78 -3.25 19.84
N GLU A 58 9.40 -2.74 20.98
CA GLU A 58 8.23 -3.23 21.73
C GLU A 58 6.95 -3.11 20.90
N SER A 59 6.72 -1.93 20.31
CA SER A 59 5.55 -1.67 19.47
C SER A 59 5.97 -1.33 18.04
N LEU A 60 5.34 -2.01 17.07
CA LEU A 60 5.58 -1.84 15.64
C LEU A 60 4.30 -1.34 14.94
N TYR A 61 4.46 -0.34 14.10
CA TYR A 61 3.38 0.23 13.32
C TYR A 61 3.57 -0.04 11.83
N TYR A 62 2.52 -0.51 11.21
CA TYR A 62 2.47 -0.77 9.78
C TYR A 62 1.35 0.03 9.13
N ALA A 63 1.54 0.35 7.86
CA ALA A 63 0.51 0.93 7.02
C ALA A 63 0.21 0.00 5.84
N LEU A 64 -1.05 -0.07 5.45
CA LEU A 64 -1.47 -0.82 4.28
C LEU A 64 -2.25 0.08 3.33
N ASP A 65 -1.82 0.10 2.05
CA ASP A 65 -2.44 0.92 1.02
C ASP A 65 -2.34 0.25 -0.36
N VAL A 66 -3.13 0.73 -1.32
CA VAL A 66 -3.06 0.30 -2.72
C VAL A 66 -2.29 1.30 -3.55
N MET A 67 -1.14 0.90 -4.05
CA MET A 67 -0.40 1.63 -5.07
C MET A 67 -0.85 1.18 -6.47
N ASN A 68 -1.27 2.11 -7.31
CA ASN A 68 -1.64 1.83 -8.70
C ASN A 68 -0.46 2.10 -9.63
N VAL A 69 0.00 1.08 -10.34
CA VAL A 69 1.00 1.17 -11.41
C VAL A 69 0.27 1.46 -12.72
N ARG A 70 0.43 2.67 -13.25
CA ARG A 70 -0.31 3.17 -14.42
C ARG A 70 0.14 2.48 -15.71
N ARG A 71 -0.83 2.05 -16.53
CA ARG A 71 -0.63 1.35 -17.80
C ARG A 71 -1.73 1.72 -18.81
N ALA A 72 -2.09 3.01 -18.89
CA ALA A 72 -3.19 3.48 -19.72
C ALA A 72 -3.00 3.09 -21.20
N GLU A 73 -1.81 3.32 -21.74
CA GLU A 73 -1.48 3.11 -23.15
C GLU A 73 -1.02 1.69 -23.49
N SER A 74 -0.85 0.81 -22.49
CA SER A 74 -0.35 -0.56 -22.69
C SER A 74 -1.47 -1.51 -23.12
N GLU A 75 -2.06 -1.31 -24.31
CA GLU A 75 -3.21 -2.09 -24.79
C GLU A 75 -2.90 -3.59 -24.94
N THR A 76 -1.64 -3.97 -25.08
CA THR A 76 -1.18 -5.35 -25.18
C THR A 76 -0.99 -6.04 -23.83
N LEU A 77 -1.06 -5.30 -22.69
CA LEU A 77 -0.97 -5.86 -21.36
C LEU A 77 -2.30 -6.48 -20.95
N LYS A 78 -2.28 -7.75 -20.60
CA LYS A 78 -3.41 -8.47 -20.00
C LYS A 78 -3.68 -7.91 -18.60
N GLU A 79 -4.88 -8.14 -18.10
CA GLU A 79 -5.23 -7.90 -16.68
C GLU A 79 -5.23 -6.45 -16.21
N ARG A 80 -5.12 -5.47 -17.12
CA ARG A 80 -5.37 -4.08 -16.73
C ARG A 80 -6.77 -3.92 -16.17
N VAL A 81 -6.88 -3.20 -15.05
CA VAL A 81 -8.16 -2.91 -14.40
C VAL A 81 -8.35 -1.41 -14.24
N ILE A 82 -9.58 -1.01 -13.96
CA ILE A 82 -9.88 0.37 -13.55
C ILE A 82 -9.35 0.58 -12.13
N CYS A 83 -8.53 1.60 -11.97
CA CYS A 83 -7.95 2.03 -10.70
C CYS A 83 -8.38 3.47 -10.40
N HIS A 84 -8.29 3.86 -9.13
CA HIS A 84 -8.42 5.25 -8.74
C HIS A 84 -7.08 5.97 -8.94
N GLY A 85 -7.14 7.18 -9.50
CA GLY A 85 -5.99 8.06 -9.70
C GLY A 85 -6.26 9.45 -9.13
N ALA A 86 -5.28 10.34 -9.20
CA ALA A 86 -5.47 11.73 -8.84
C ALA A 86 -6.45 12.42 -9.81
N LYS A 87 -7.22 13.40 -9.33
CA LYS A 87 -8.20 14.13 -10.15
C LYS A 87 -7.62 14.81 -11.41
N ARG A 88 -6.32 15.06 -11.42
CA ARG A 88 -5.59 15.73 -12.53
C ARG A 88 -5.03 14.75 -13.57
N GLU A 89 -5.34 13.46 -13.49
CA GLU A 89 -4.84 12.49 -14.46
C GLU A 89 -5.69 12.48 -15.75
N ALA A 90 -5.13 11.90 -16.81
CA ALA A 90 -5.53 12.08 -18.22
C ALA A 90 -7.03 11.97 -18.58
N PHE A 91 -7.83 11.34 -17.74
CA PHE A 91 -9.28 11.22 -17.98
C PHE A 91 -10.14 12.17 -17.12
N GLY A 92 -9.54 13.08 -16.34
CA GLY A 92 -10.24 14.13 -15.57
C GLY A 92 -11.19 13.63 -14.47
N LYS A 93 -11.41 12.33 -14.33
CA LYS A 93 -12.39 11.71 -13.43
C LYS A 93 -11.77 10.94 -12.26
N GLY A 94 -10.47 11.09 -12.02
CA GLY A 94 -9.77 10.30 -10.99
C GLY A 94 -9.72 8.80 -11.30
N ILE A 95 -9.75 8.43 -12.59
CA ILE A 95 -9.71 7.05 -13.08
C ILE A 95 -8.43 6.86 -13.88
N VAL A 96 -7.71 5.77 -13.60
CA VAL A 96 -6.56 5.31 -14.37
C VAL A 96 -6.71 3.83 -14.70
N PHE A 97 -6.04 3.39 -15.76
CA PHE A 97 -5.96 1.98 -16.13
C PHE A 97 -4.59 1.45 -15.77
N GLY A 98 -4.54 0.33 -15.04
CA GLY A 98 -3.27 -0.20 -14.60
C GLY A 98 -3.36 -1.48 -13.80
N LEU A 99 -2.29 -1.74 -13.08
CA LEU A 99 -2.14 -2.87 -12.17
C LEU A 99 -2.09 -2.33 -10.73
N PRO A 100 -3.09 -2.64 -9.89
CA PRO A 100 -3.08 -2.24 -8.48
C PRO A 100 -2.29 -3.25 -7.65
N TYR A 101 -1.47 -2.74 -6.74
CA TYR A 101 -0.68 -3.51 -5.77
C TYR A 101 -1.06 -3.12 -4.35
N SER A 102 -1.38 -4.10 -3.53
CA SER A 102 -1.55 -3.93 -2.10
C SER A 102 -0.17 -3.99 -1.45
N LEU A 103 0.21 -2.93 -0.76
CA LEU A 103 1.50 -2.79 -0.10
C LEU A 103 1.28 -2.73 1.40
N LEU A 104 1.88 -3.68 2.12
CA LEU A 104 1.99 -3.66 3.57
C LEU A 104 3.41 -3.19 3.91
N ALA A 105 3.52 -2.06 4.61
CA ALA A 105 4.80 -1.43 4.88
C ALA A 105 4.98 -1.15 6.38
N PHE A 106 6.16 -1.45 6.91
CA PHE A 106 6.62 -0.97 8.21
C PHE A 106 6.82 0.54 8.14
N THR A 107 6.44 1.28 9.19
CA THR A 107 6.58 2.73 9.26
C THR A 107 7.53 3.10 10.39
N GLU A 108 8.64 3.76 10.07
CA GLU A 108 9.69 4.08 11.04
C GLU A 108 9.17 4.97 12.18
N ASN A 109 8.56 6.09 11.83
CA ASN A 109 7.84 6.95 12.76
C ASN A 109 6.82 7.82 12.02
N ALA A 110 5.89 8.42 12.74
CA ALA A 110 4.78 9.20 12.16
C ALA A 110 5.20 10.57 11.58
N LYS A 111 6.44 11.01 11.81
CA LYS A 111 6.97 12.30 11.33
C LYS A 111 7.90 12.13 10.11
N SER A 112 8.36 10.92 9.86
CA SER A 112 9.26 10.60 8.74
C SER A 112 8.49 10.23 7.47
N SER A 113 9.21 10.17 6.37
CA SER A 113 8.71 9.62 5.09
C SER A 113 9.16 8.16 4.86
N TRP A 114 9.68 7.51 5.90
CA TRP A 114 10.16 6.15 5.83
C TRP A 114 9.04 5.15 6.11
N ALA A 115 8.61 4.46 5.04
CA ALA A 115 7.75 3.31 5.13
C ALA A 115 8.25 2.23 4.16
N MET A 116 8.77 1.13 4.70
CA MET A 116 9.43 0.06 3.96
C MET A 116 8.49 -1.11 3.74
N THR A 117 8.33 -1.54 2.50
CA THR A 117 7.44 -2.64 2.13
C THR A 117 7.97 -3.96 2.68
N VAL A 118 7.16 -4.63 3.50
CA VAL A 118 7.45 -6.00 3.98
C VAL A 118 6.70 -7.04 3.14
N ASN A 119 5.54 -6.68 2.57
CA ASN A 119 4.79 -7.57 1.71
C ASN A 119 4.09 -6.75 0.61
N SER A 120 4.25 -7.17 -0.64
CA SER A 120 3.61 -6.52 -1.80
C SER A 120 2.95 -7.57 -2.69
N GLU A 121 1.65 -7.38 -2.98
CA GLU A 121 0.87 -8.29 -3.80
C GLU A 121 0.02 -7.56 -4.83
N ARG A 122 -0.03 -8.06 -6.07
CA ARG A 122 -0.93 -7.55 -7.09
C ARG A 122 -2.37 -7.94 -6.79
N VAL A 123 -3.26 -6.95 -6.80
CA VAL A 123 -4.70 -7.22 -6.69
C VAL A 123 -5.21 -7.64 -8.07
N LYS A 124 -5.34 -8.94 -8.30
CA LYS A 124 -5.77 -9.51 -9.58
C LYS A 124 -7.21 -9.09 -9.93
N PRO A 125 -7.62 -9.14 -11.21
CA PRO A 125 -8.97 -8.70 -11.64
C PRO A 125 -10.13 -9.40 -10.91
N ALA A 126 -9.94 -10.66 -10.51
CA ALA A 126 -10.96 -11.44 -9.79
C ALA A 126 -10.98 -11.16 -8.29
N GLU A 127 -9.99 -10.43 -7.75
CA GLU A 127 -9.80 -10.18 -6.33
C GLU A 127 -10.24 -8.76 -5.94
N LYS A 128 -10.55 -8.60 -4.67
CA LYS A 128 -10.78 -7.29 -4.04
C LYS A 128 -9.56 -6.93 -3.19
N ALA A 129 -9.14 -5.67 -3.20
CA ALA A 129 -8.03 -5.19 -2.36
C ALA A 129 -8.22 -5.55 -0.87
N VAL A 130 -9.46 -5.50 -0.40
CA VAL A 130 -9.82 -5.91 0.98
C VAL A 130 -9.43 -7.36 1.28
N GLY A 131 -9.67 -8.29 0.35
CA GLY A 131 -9.31 -9.71 0.54
C GLY A 131 -7.81 -9.94 0.57
N VAL A 132 -7.05 -9.22 -0.28
CA VAL A 132 -5.58 -9.26 -0.29
C VAL A 132 -5.04 -8.68 1.02
N ALA A 133 -5.55 -7.52 1.45
CA ALA A 133 -5.15 -6.89 2.71
C ALA A 133 -5.37 -7.79 3.92
N VAL A 134 -6.51 -8.49 4.00
CA VAL A 134 -6.79 -9.44 5.09
C VAL A 134 -5.76 -10.58 5.12
N LYS A 135 -5.35 -11.11 3.97
CA LYS A 135 -4.30 -12.13 3.88
C LYS A 135 -2.94 -11.58 4.34
N GLN A 136 -2.56 -10.40 3.88
CA GLN A 136 -1.30 -9.75 4.25
C GLN A 136 -1.25 -9.44 5.76
N ILE A 137 -2.34 -8.99 6.35
CA ILE A 137 -2.44 -8.74 7.80
C ILE A 137 -2.30 -10.06 8.57
N ALA A 138 -3.03 -11.11 8.17
CA ALA A 138 -2.91 -12.41 8.80
C ALA A 138 -1.46 -12.92 8.75
N TRP A 139 -0.83 -12.88 7.56
CA TRP A 139 0.57 -13.23 7.38
C TRP A 139 1.51 -12.44 8.31
N LEU A 140 1.30 -11.12 8.44
CA LEU A 140 2.12 -10.29 9.32
C LEU A 140 2.05 -10.77 10.77
N PHE A 141 0.84 -11.03 11.29
CA PHE A 141 0.65 -11.45 12.67
C PHE A 141 1.06 -12.91 12.96
N GLU A 142 1.14 -13.73 11.92
CA GLU A 142 1.70 -15.08 11.99
C GLU A 142 3.24 -15.08 12.05
N ASN A 143 3.88 -14.03 11.51
CA ASN A 143 5.35 -13.93 11.39
C ASN A 143 5.98 -12.81 12.25
N SER A 144 5.21 -12.13 13.09
CA SER A 144 5.69 -11.07 13.98
C SER A 144 5.35 -11.39 15.43
N GLU A 145 6.37 -11.37 16.30
CA GLU A 145 6.20 -11.56 17.75
C GLU A 145 5.97 -10.26 18.51
N ALA A 146 6.34 -9.10 17.91
CA ALA A 146 6.21 -7.80 18.54
C ALA A 146 4.75 -7.33 18.62
N GLU A 147 4.46 -6.38 19.51
CA GLU A 147 3.16 -5.71 19.57
C GLU A 147 2.90 -4.92 18.29
N THR A 148 2.21 -5.53 17.34
CA THR A 148 2.04 -5.03 15.97
C THR A 148 0.67 -4.37 15.77
N SER A 149 0.64 -3.26 15.03
CA SER A 149 -0.57 -2.51 14.67
C SER A 149 -0.57 -2.13 13.20
N VAL A 150 -1.73 -2.24 12.52
CA VAL A 150 -1.87 -1.90 11.10
C VAL A 150 -2.88 -0.78 10.89
N GLY A 151 -2.44 0.33 10.29
CA GLY A 151 -3.28 1.47 9.91
C GLY A 151 -3.72 1.39 8.45
N LEU A 152 -5.01 1.63 8.16
CA LEU A 152 -5.59 1.55 6.83
C LEU A 152 -6.44 2.79 6.51
N ASP A 153 -6.62 3.05 5.20
CA ASP A 153 -7.41 4.16 4.70
C ASP A 153 -8.93 3.87 4.68
N GLY A 154 -9.73 4.84 4.17
CA GLY A 154 -11.20 4.74 4.10
C GLY A 154 -11.73 3.66 3.15
N GLY A 155 -10.92 3.13 2.26
CA GLY A 155 -11.29 2.00 1.38
C GLY A 155 -11.50 0.71 2.13
N TYR A 156 -10.86 0.57 3.29
CA TYR A 156 -10.93 -0.63 4.15
C TYR A 156 -11.95 -0.50 5.30
N GLY A 157 -12.47 0.69 5.59
CA GLY A 157 -13.48 0.90 6.64
C GLY A 157 -14.86 0.32 6.27
N ASN A 158 -14.94 -0.93 5.88
CA ASN A 158 -16.14 -1.58 5.42
C ASN A 158 -16.30 -2.98 6.03
N VAL A 159 -17.53 -3.48 5.99
CA VAL A 159 -17.90 -4.76 6.58
C VAL A 159 -17.08 -5.94 6.05
N GLY A 160 -16.73 -5.95 4.76
CA GLY A 160 -15.96 -7.05 4.18
C GLY A 160 -14.57 -7.18 4.79
N PHE A 161 -13.96 -6.07 5.18
CA PHE A 161 -12.67 -6.05 5.87
C PHE A 161 -12.77 -6.64 7.28
N PHE A 162 -13.68 -6.13 8.10
CA PHE A 162 -13.84 -6.59 9.47
C PHE A 162 -14.37 -8.03 9.57
N LEU A 163 -15.21 -8.44 8.60
CA LEU A 163 -15.63 -9.83 8.47
C LEU A 163 -14.45 -10.75 8.13
N GLY A 164 -13.57 -10.31 7.24
CA GLY A 164 -12.38 -11.06 6.85
C GLY A 164 -11.37 -11.23 7.99
N LEU A 165 -11.31 -10.28 8.92
CA LEU A 165 -10.47 -10.36 10.12
C LEU A 165 -11.11 -11.10 11.29
N LYS A 166 -12.42 -11.36 11.25
CA LYS A 166 -13.13 -12.04 12.34
C LYS A 166 -12.45 -13.35 12.71
N GLY A 167 -12.10 -13.50 13.99
CA GLY A 167 -11.41 -14.66 14.53
C GLY A 167 -9.91 -14.72 14.25
N LYS A 168 -9.33 -13.71 13.60
CA LYS A 168 -7.87 -13.61 13.41
C LYS A 168 -7.23 -12.84 14.55
N LYS A 169 -6.06 -13.31 15.02
CA LYS A 169 -5.24 -12.63 16.01
C LYS A 169 -4.52 -11.46 15.32
N ALA A 170 -5.21 -10.32 15.19
CA ALA A 170 -4.69 -9.13 14.54
C ALA A 170 -5.18 -7.86 15.23
N PHE A 171 -4.41 -6.77 15.12
CA PHE A 171 -4.82 -5.44 15.54
C PHE A 171 -4.77 -4.49 14.35
N ALA A 172 -5.93 -3.97 13.94
CA ALA A 172 -6.04 -3.12 12.76
C ALA A 172 -7.01 -1.95 12.99
N VAL A 173 -6.61 -0.76 12.52
CA VAL A 173 -7.41 0.47 12.62
C VAL A 173 -7.64 1.01 11.21
N ALA A 174 -8.89 0.99 10.77
CA ALA A 174 -9.28 1.44 9.43
C ALA A 174 -10.14 2.70 9.49
N ARG A 175 -9.81 3.71 8.70
CA ARG A 175 -10.64 4.92 8.58
C ARG A 175 -12.02 4.55 8.04
N MET A 176 -13.07 5.12 8.61
CA MET A 176 -14.44 4.94 8.18
C MET A 176 -15.00 6.22 7.56
N ARG A 177 -16.05 6.06 6.77
CA ARG A 177 -16.77 7.20 6.18
C ARG A 177 -17.63 7.86 7.26
N ASN A 178 -17.71 9.18 7.24
CA ASN A 178 -18.46 9.95 8.23
C ASN A 178 -19.99 9.81 8.11
N ASP A 179 -20.49 9.24 7.02
CA ASP A 179 -21.91 8.96 6.77
C ASP A 179 -22.33 7.50 7.13
N ARG A 180 -21.48 6.79 7.85
CA ARG A 180 -21.72 5.40 8.21
C ARG A 180 -22.83 5.28 9.28
N THR A 181 -23.71 4.30 9.08
CA THR A 181 -24.65 3.83 10.10
C THR A 181 -24.21 2.48 10.61
N MET A 182 -24.15 2.35 11.93
CA MET A 182 -23.94 1.12 12.66
C MET A 182 -25.11 0.88 13.63
N TYR A 183 -25.06 -0.21 14.38
CA TYR A 183 -26.13 -0.59 15.29
C TYR A 183 -25.53 -1.08 16.60
N GLY A 184 -26.15 -0.68 17.71
CA GLY A 184 -25.85 -1.24 19.03
C GLY A 184 -26.22 -2.73 19.12
N ARG A 185 -25.91 -3.34 20.25
CA ARG A 185 -26.45 -4.65 20.58
C ARG A 185 -27.97 -4.51 20.83
N PRO A 186 -28.78 -5.50 20.42
CA PRO A 186 -30.17 -5.50 20.76
C PRO A 186 -30.35 -5.76 22.26
N GLU A 187 -31.37 -5.19 22.84
CA GLU A 187 -31.80 -5.57 24.16
C GLU A 187 -32.21 -7.04 24.18
N ARG A 188 -31.86 -7.72 25.26
CA ARG A 188 -32.19 -9.14 25.43
C ARG A 188 -33.68 -9.28 25.77
N ARG A 189 -34.44 -9.86 24.85
CA ARG A 189 -35.85 -10.19 25.16
C ARG A 189 -35.88 -11.37 26.11
N GLU A 190 -36.73 -11.28 27.14
CA GLU A 190 -36.94 -12.36 28.12
C GLU A 190 -37.56 -13.61 27.48
N SER A 191 -38.40 -13.41 26.45
CA SER A 191 -39.00 -14.52 25.70
C SER A 191 -37.98 -15.27 24.86
N ARG A 192 -37.83 -16.57 25.09
CA ARG A 192 -36.99 -17.49 24.28
C ARG A 192 -37.64 -17.90 22.95
N ARG A 193 -38.92 -17.55 22.68
CA ARG A 193 -39.64 -17.93 21.47
C ARG A 193 -39.49 -16.84 20.39
N GLY A 194 -39.21 -17.25 19.17
CA GLY A 194 -39.10 -16.38 18.01
C GLY A 194 -37.67 -15.97 17.63
N ASN A 195 -37.54 -15.29 16.50
CA ASN A 195 -36.25 -14.81 15.98
C ASN A 195 -35.70 -13.68 16.87
N GLN A 196 -34.57 -13.90 17.51
CA GLN A 196 -33.90 -12.89 18.33
C GLN A 196 -33.44 -11.72 17.45
N ALA A 197 -33.66 -10.49 17.89
CA ALA A 197 -33.14 -9.30 17.20
C ALA A 197 -31.62 -9.35 17.15
N LYS A 198 -31.05 -9.05 15.97
CA LYS A 198 -29.60 -9.02 15.77
C LYS A 198 -29.00 -7.64 16.00
N TYR A 199 -29.83 -6.61 15.94
CA TYR A 199 -29.41 -5.20 15.91
C TYR A 199 -30.30 -4.42 16.89
N GLY A 200 -29.67 -3.57 17.68
CA GLY A 200 -30.32 -2.60 18.57
C GLY A 200 -30.48 -1.23 17.86
N GLU A 201 -30.35 -0.17 18.63
CA GLU A 201 -30.52 1.20 18.16
C GLU A 201 -29.49 1.58 17.07
N LYS A 202 -29.87 2.55 16.24
CA LYS A 202 -29.00 3.09 15.21
C LYS A 202 -27.96 4.00 15.84
N PHE A 203 -26.72 3.87 15.37
CA PHE A 203 -25.60 4.72 15.67
C PHE A 203 -25.11 5.33 14.36
N LYS A 204 -25.39 6.59 14.09
CA LYS A 204 -25.04 7.28 12.85
C LYS A 204 -23.91 8.25 13.09
N PHE A 205 -22.81 8.13 12.35
CA PHE A 205 -21.60 8.92 12.56
C PHE A 205 -21.76 10.42 12.33
N ASN A 206 -22.78 10.85 11.61
CA ASN A 206 -23.11 12.23 11.32
C ASN A 206 -24.30 12.78 12.17
N GLU A 207 -24.85 12.00 13.09
CA GLU A 207 -25.96 12.38 13.97
C GLU A 207 -25.54 12.18 15.44
N PRO A 208 -24.99 13.22 16.11
CA PRO A 208 -24.48 13.13 17.49
C PRO A 208 -25.47 12.60 18.50
N GLU A 209 -26.74 12.92 18.34
CA GLU A 209 -27.83 12.47 19.18
C GLU A 209 -28.03 10.94 19.19
N SER A 210 -27.47 10.24 18.20
CA SER A 210 -27.55 8.78 18.09
C SER A 210 -26.39 8.04 18.76
N TRP A 211 -25.37 8.74 19.31
CA TRP A 211 -24.13 8.08 19.75
C TRP A 211 -24.20 7.50 21.17
N GLY A 212 -25.04 8.10 22.05
CA GLY A 212 -24.93 7.84 23.47
C GLY A 212 -23.58 8.31 24.06
N GLU A 213 -23.34 8.00 25.31
CA GLU A 213 -22.09 8.33 25.97
C GLU A 213 -20.95 7.46 25.44
N ALA A 214 -19.76 8.07 25.29
CA ALA A 214 -18.56 7.34 24.96
C ALA A 214 -18.11 6.48 26.16
N GLU A 215 -17.77 5.23 25.91
CA GLU A 215 -17.27 4.32 26.96
C GLU A 215 -15.90 4.75 27.51
N GLU A 216 -15.12 5.42 26.68
CA GLU A 216 -13.78 5.92 27.03
C GLU A 216 -13.48 7.19 26.24
N THR A 217 -13.03 8.22 26.94
CA THR A 217 -12.57 9.48 26.33
C THR A 217 -11.19 9.80 26.87
N ILE A 218 -10.28 10.17 25.99
CA ILE A 218 -8.95 10.69 26.35
C ILE A 218 -8.69 12.02 25.65
N GLU A 219 -8.03 12.93 26.34
CA GLU A 219 -7.52 14.18 25.79
C GLU A 219 -6.04 14.30 26.10
N PHE A 220 -5.28 14.77 25.13
CA PHE A 220 -3.84 14.97 25.30
C PHE A 220 -3.31 15.93 24.24
N GLU A 221 -2.11 16.44 24.48
CA GLU A 221 -1.39 17.26 23.52
C GLU A 221 -0.47 16.38 22.65
N ASP A 222 -0.55 16.57 21.34
CA ASP A 222 0.31 15.94 20.35
C ASP A 222 1.16 17.01 19.65
N GLU A 223 2.46 16.80 19.57
CA GLU A 223 3.41 17.76 19.01
C GLU A 223 3.06 18.23 17.58
N LYS A 224 2.44 17.36 16.76
CA LYS A 224 2.07 17.67 15.38
C LYS A 224 0.63 18.14 15.22
N HIS A 225 -0.25 17.63 16.06
CA HIS A 225 -1.69 17.80 15.91
C HIS A 225 -2.34 18.63 17.01
N GLY A 226 -1.51 19.27 17.90
CA GLY A 226 -1.99 20.10 19.01
C GLY A 226 -2.88 19.31 19.98
N GLN A 227 -3.91 19.94 20.48
CA GLN A 227 -4.90 19.31 21.36
C GLN A 227 -5.71 18.26 20.60
N VAL A 228 -5.71 17.04 21.14
CA VAL A 228 -6.37 15.87 20.55
C VAL A 228 -7.40 15.31 21.52
N ARG A 229 -8.62 15.04 21.03
CA ARG A 229 -9.66 14.32 21.75
C ARG A 229 -10.01 13.05 21.00
N ILE A 230 -10.11 11.95 21.73
CA ILE A 230 -10.48 10.64 21.21
C ILE A 230 -11.58 10.05 22.08
N GLU A 231 -12.62 9.58 21.43
CA GLU A 231 -13.78 8.95 22.05
C GLU A 231 -13.96 7.55 21.46
N LYS A 232 -14.36 6.58 22.29
CA LYS A 232 -14.56 5.18 21.87
C LYS A 232 -15.95 4.67 22.26
N TRP A 233 -16.51 3.90 21.34
CA TRP A 233 -17.72 3.09 21.54
C TRP A 233 -17.41 1.66 21.14
N SER A 234 -17.81 0.70 21.95
CA SER A 234 -17.62 -0.72 21.68
C SER A 234 -18.92 -1.38 21.23
N ARG A 235 -18.78 -2.63 20.76
CA ARG A 235 -19.93 -3.49 20.45
C ARG A 235 -20.87 -2.96 19.37
N LEU A 236 -20.36 -2.10 18.49
CA LEU A 236 -21.13 -1.62 17.35
C LEU A 236 -21.11 -2.64 16.20
N ARG A 237 -22.25 -2.84 15.56
CA ARG A 237 -22.50 -3.88 14.59
C ARG A 237 -22.75 -3.33 13.19
N PHE A 238 -22.13 -3.94 12.21
CA PHE A 238 -22.53 -3.74 10.82
C PHE A 238 -23.80 -4.52 10.51
N ARG A 239 -24.73 -3.90 9.76
CA ARG A 239 -25.88 -4.63 9.23
C ARG A 239 -25.50 -5.42 8.00
N VAL A 240 -25.33 -6.72 8.14
CA VAL A 240 -24.89 -7.63 7.08
C VAL A 240 -25.65 -8.95 7.19
N GLY A 241 -26.44 -9.28 6.19
CA GLY A 241 -27.04 -10.60 5.96
C GLY A 241 -27.29 -11.46 7.21
N LYS A 242 -26.77 -12.67 7.18
CA LYS A 242 -26.94 -13.64 8.30
C LYS A 242 -25.91 -13.49 9.41
N GLU A 243 -24.72 -12.93 9.10
CA GLU A 243 -23.63 -12.81 10.06
C GLU A 243 -23.72 -11.52 10.89
N VAL A 244 -23.16 -11.56 12.09
CA VAL A 244 -22.96 -10.39 12.94
C VAL A 244 -21.47 -10.06 12.96
N VAL A 245 -21.13 -8.85 12.52
CA VAL A 245 -19.77 -8.29 12.61
C VAL A 245 -19.81 -7.15 13.61
N GLU A 246 -19.22 -7.38 14.76
CA GLU A 246 -19.13 -6.42 15.85
C GLU A 246 -17.72 -5.89 15.95
N ILE A 247 -17.57 -4.58 16.14
CA ILE A 247 -16.27 -3.90 16.24
C ILE A 247 -16.32 -2.81 17.31
N GLU A 248 -15.15 -2.31 17.66
CA GLU A 248 -14.99 -1.04 18.37
C GLU A 248 -14.85 0.09 17.34
N VAL A 249 -15.31 1.28 17.72
CA VAL A 249 -15.25 2.48 16.89
C VAL A 249 -14.62 3.61 17.68
N MET A 250 -13.75 4.34 17.02
CA MET A 250 -13.07 5.51 17.58
C MET A 250 -13.41 6.76 16.75
N ARG A 251 -13.73 7.85 17.43
CA ARG A 251 -13.83 9.19 16.87
C ARG A 251 -12.62 10.00 17.34
N SER A 252 -11.90 10.60 16.43
CA SER A 252 -10.73 11.44 16.74
C SER A 252 -10.91 12.84 16.17
N GLN A 253 -10.64 13.84 16.99
CA GLN A 253 -10.62 15.24 16.61
C GLN A 253 -9.28 15.84 17.06
N ILE A 254 -8.68 16.65 16.18
CA ILE A 254 -7.36 17.26 16.38
C ILE A 254 -7.44 18.76 16.25
N HIS A 255 -6.43 19.47 16.77
CA HIS A 255 -6.35 20.94 16.79
C HIS A 255 -7.56 21.59 17.46
N LEU A 256 -7.94 21.06 18.62
CA LEU A 256 -9.06 21.59 19.41
C LEU A 256 -8.82 23.00 19.92
N GLU A 257 -7.55 23.41 20.06
CA GLU A 257 -7.11 24.74 20.45
C GLU A 257 -7.41 25.84 19.41
N ARG A 258 -7.75 25.44 18.17
CA ARG A 258 -8.02 26.39 17.09
C ARG A 258 -9.46 26.88 17.11
N GLU A 259 -9.68 28.13 16.72
CA GLU A 259 -11.03 28.70 16.53
C GLU A 259 -11.94 27.80 15.68
N LYS A 260 -11.35 27.14 14.65
CA LYS A 260 -12.03 26.14 13.82
C LYS A 260 -11.27 24.82 13.88
N PRO A 261 -11.57 23.94 14.84
CA PRO A 261 -10.97 22.62 14.95
C PRO A 261 -11.18 21.80 13.68
N ASN A 262 -10.29 20.86 13.43
CA ASN A 262 -10.45 19.95 12.31
C ASN A 262 -11.72 19.11 12.45
N LYS A 263 -12.38 18.83 11.33
CA LYS A 263 -13.54 17.94 11.32
C LYS A 263 -13.16 16.57 11.90
N PRO A 264 -13.96 16.01 12.81
CA PRO A 264 -13.68 14.72 13.41
C PRO A 264 -13.63 13.61 12.36
N ARG A 265 -12.85 12.57 12.66
CA ARG A 265 -12.70 11.40 11.81
C ARG A 265 -13.04 10.15 12.57
N TRP A 266 -13.72 9.23 11.89
CA TRP A 266 -14.14 7.95 12.45
C TRP A 266 -13.23 6.83 11.98
N TYR A 267 -12.97 5.89 12.88
CA TYR A 267 -12.16 4.70 12.63
C TYR A 267 -12.82 3.48 13.24
N GLY A 268 -12.83 2.38 12.52
CA GLY A 268 -13.19 1.07 13.04
C GLY A 268 -11.93 0.35 13.52
N ILE A 269 -12.03 -0.33 14.63
CA ILE A 269 -10.94 -1.07 15.25
C ILE A 269 -11.30 -2.56 15.25
N HIS A 270 -10.41 -3.36 14.71
CA HIS A 270 -10.38 -4.80 14.93
C HIS A 270 -9.30 -5.11 15.95
N ASN A 271 -9.70 -5.65 17.08
CA ASN A 271 -8.79 -6.15 18.10
C ASN A 271 -9.05 -7.64 18.31
N GLY A 272 -8.27 -8.48 17.64
CA GLY A 272 -8.27 -9.94 17.80
C GLY A 272 -7.24 -10.43 18.82
N THR A 273 -6.57 -9.50 19.53
CA THR A 273 -5.67 -9.83 20.63
C THR A 273 -6.44 -10.00 21.94
N SER A 274 -5.81 -10.60 22.94
CA SER A 274 -6.39 -10.75 24.28
C SER A 274 -6.34 -9.46 25.12
N GLU A 275 -5.62 -8.44 24.63
CA GLU A 275 -5.40 -7.20 25.36
C GLU A 275 -6.54 -6.19 25.15
N LYS A 276 -6.80 -5.37 26.17
CA LYS A 276 -7.73 -4.25 26.06
C LYS A 276 -7.21 -3.23 25.04
N THR A 277 -8.10 -2.75 24.19
CA THR A 277 -7.79 -1.69 23.22
C THR A 277 -7.35 -0.40 23.93
N LYS A 278 -6.12 0.04 23.68
CA LYS A 278 -5.58 1.32 24.17
C LYS A 278 -5.81 2.41 23.13
N LEU A 279 -6.57 3.45 23.46
CA LEU A 279 -6.90 4.54 22.50
C LEU A 279 -5.67 5.26 21.95
N LYS A 280 -4.65 5.46 22.79
CA LYS A 280 -3.40 6.08 22.35
C LYS A 280 -2.70 5.24 21.27
N ARG A 281 -2.69 3.91 21.40
CA ARG A 281 -2.18 2.98 20.38
C ARG A 281 -2.97 3.10 19.06
N CYS A 282 -4.28 3.20 19.12
CA CYS A 282 -5.12 3.40 17.94
C CYS A 282 -4.77 4.72 17.23
N TYR A 283 -4.60 5.80 17.99
CA TYR A 283 -4.21 7.10 17.46
C TYR A 283 -2.84 7.06 16.79
N GLU A 284 -1.83 6.50 17.44
CA GLU A 284 -0.49 6.34 16.85
C GLU A 284 -0.55 5.48 15.57
N THR A 285 -1.33 4.41 15.56
CA THR A 285 -1.54 3.58 14.36
C THR A 285 -2.05 4.40 13.18
N VAL A 286 -3.02 5.25 13.40
CA VAL A 286 -3.58 6.14 12.37
C VAL A 286 -2.59 7.21 11.93
N LYS A 287 -1.82 7.76 12.87
CA LYS A 287 -0.80 8.78 12.62
C LYS A 287 0.33 8.22 11.75
N HIS A 288 0.79 7.01 12.03
CA HIS A 288 1.81 6.30 11.27
C HIS A 288 1.36 5.97 9.83
N ARG A 289 0.06 5.72 9.59
CA ARG A 289 -0.46 5.40 8.25
C ARG A 289 -0.07 6.42 7.16
N TRP A 290 0.01 7.70 7.52
CA TRP A 290 0.34 8.76 6.56
C TRP A 290 1.70 8.58 5.88
N THR A 291 2.62 7.89 6.52
CA THR A 291 4.00 7.67 6.05
C THR A 291 4.04 6.87 4.75
N ILE A 292 3.01 6.04 4.47
CA ILE A 292 2.96 5.24 3.22
C ILE A 292 2.74 6.11 1.97
N GLU A 293 2.10 7.27 2.09
CA GLU A 293 1.79 8.13 0.93
C GLU A 293 3.05 8.75 0.31
N PRO A 294 3.95 9.43 1.07
CA PRO A 294 5.24 9.87 0.54
C PRO A 294 6.13 8.71 0.09
N SER A 295 6.06 7.54 0.74
CA SER A 295 6.81 6.36 0.32
C SER A 295 6.30 5.80 -1.01
N ASN A 296 4.99 5.75 -1.25
CA ASN A 296 4.44 5.38 -2.56
C ASN A 296 4.89 6.35 -3.67
N ARG A 297 5.02 7.64 -3.37
CA ARG A 297 5.60 8.62 -4.31
C ARG A 297 7.08 8.32 -4.57
N PHE A 298 7.85 8.07 -3.53
CA PHE A 298 9.26 7.70 -3.65
C PHE A 298 9.46 6.47 -4.54
N ARG A 299 8.66 5.41 -4.35
CA ARG A 299 8.70 4.20 -5.20
C ARG A 299 8.43 4.52 -6.67
N LYS A 300 7.44 5.36 -6.96
CA LYS A 300 7.08 5.73 -8.34
C LYS A 300 8.13 6.60 -9.00
N ASP A 301 8.58 7.63 -8.30
CA ASP A 301 9.38 8.72 -8.88
C ASP A 301 10.88 8.43 -8.83
N ARG A 302 11.35 7.65 -7.85
CA ARG A 302 12.77 7.41 -7.60
C ARG A 302 13.19 5.96 -7.78
N LEU A 303 12.32 5.01 -7.43
CA LEU A 303 12.58 3.58 -7.65
C LEU A 303 11.92 3.07 -8.94
N TYR A 304 11.42 3.97 -9.76
CA TYR A 304 10.89 3.69 -11.10
C TYR A 304 9.82 2.58 -11.16
N ALA A 305 9.00 2.43 -10.13
CA ALA A 305 7.97 1.39 -10.08
C ALA A 305 7.00 1.42 -11.27
N GLU A 306 6.80 2.58 -11.90
CA GLU A 306 5.92 2.77 -13.05
C GLU A 306 6.65 2.86 -14.41
N SER A 307 7.98 3.04 -14.43
CA SER A 307 8.71 3.36 -15.67
C SER A 307 8.85 2.17 -16.61
N PRO A 308 9.28 0.97 -16.20
CA PRO A 308 9.35 -0.18 -17.11
C PRO A 308 7.95 -0.63 -17.56
N LYS A 309 7.77 -0.72 -18.88
CA LYS A 309 6.48 -1.10 -19.51
C LYS A 309 6.54 -2.54 -19.98
N PHE A 310 6.19 -3.46 -19.11
CA PHE A 310 6.14 -4.89 -19.43
C PHE A 310 4.86 -5.27 -20.18
N ARG A 311 4.92 -6.34 -20.97
CA ARG A 311 3.77 -6.92 -21.68
C ARG A 311 2.97 -7.86 -20.79
N GLU A 312 3.63 -8.52 -19.84
CA GLU A 312 3.00 -9.46 -18.90
C GLU A 312 2.94 -8.83 -17.50
N ALA A 313 1.87 -9.08 -16.80
CA ALA A 313 1.64 -8.54 -15.46
C ALA A 313 2.62 -9.14 -14.44
N GLU A 314 3.00 -10.39 -14.63
CA GLU A 314 3.98 -11.12 -13.82
C GLU A 314 5.37 -10.48 -13.85
N SER A 315 5.80 -9.95 -14.99
CA SER A 315 7.05 -9.18 -15.10
C SER A 315 6.99 -7.87 -14.30
N SER A 316 5.81 -7.24 -14.25
CA SER A 316 5.58 -6.08 -13.39
C SER A 316 5.61 -6.44 -11.90
N ASP A 317 5.11 -7.64 -11.54
CA ASP A 317 5.18 -8.16 -10.17
C ASP A 317 6.64 -8.32 -9.73
N LYS A 318 7.48 -8.93 -10.58
CA LYS A 318 8.92 -9.10 -10.34
C LYS A 318 9.66 -7.77 -10.21
N TRP A 319 9.33 -6.79 -11.06
CA TRP A 319 9.90 -5.46 -10.98
C TRP A 319 9.57 -4.76 -9.65
N LEU A 320 8.36 -4.95 -9.16
CA LEU A 320 7.98 -4.39 -7.87
C LEU A 320 8.77 -5.03 -6.71
N LYS A 321 9.16 -6.31 -6.82
CA LYS A 321 10.06 -6.96 -5.87
C LYS A 321 11.49 -6.38 -5.91
N VAL A 322 11.99 -6.02 -7.08
CA VAL A 322 13.25 -5.26 -7.20
C VAL A 322 13.14 -3.91 -6.50
N SER A 323 12.04 -3.20 -6.72
CA SER A 323 11.78 -1.93 -6.02
C SER A 323 11.69 -2.09 -4.50
N GLN A 324 11.12 -3.20 -4.00
CA GLN A 324 11.07 -3.54 -2.59
C GLN A 324 12.48 -3.77 -1.99
N ILE A 325 13.37 -4.45 -2.71
CA ILE A 325 14.78 -4.63 -2.29
C ILE A 325 15.49 -3.28 -2.20
N LEU A 326 15.38 -2.46 -3.26
CA LEU A 326 15.98 -1.12 -3.31
C LEU A 326 15.53 -0.22 -2.15
N GLU A 327 14.26 -0.32 -1.78
CA GLU A 327 13.71 0.44 -0.67
C GLU A 327 14.38 0.05 0.66
N TRP A 328 14.54 -1.25 0.91
CA TRP A 328 15.23 -1.76 2.10
C TRP A 328 16.71 -1.44 2.11
N GLU A 329 17.41 -1.57 0.99
CA GLU A 329 18.83 -1.19 0.89
C GLU A 329 19.01 0.31 1.15
N THR A 330 18.11 1.15 0.60
CA THR A 330 18.13 2.60 0.87
C THR A 330 17.91 2.88 2.36
N TYR A 331 17.00 2.15 3.00
CA TYR A 331 16.73 2.32 4.42
C TYR A 331 17.92 1.90 5.29
N LEU A 332 18.56 0.79 4.99
CA LEU A 332 19.73 0.29 5.70
C LEU A 332 20.95 1.22 5.53
N TRP A 333 21.09 1.82 4.35
CA TRP A 333 22.17 2.77 4.05
C TRP A 333 22.07 4.09 4.82
N ARG A 334 20.92 4.43 5.38
CA ARG A 334 20.69 5.72 6.06
C ARG A 334 21.68 6.02 7.17
N GLU A 335 22.21 5.00 7.85
CA GLU A 335 23.19 5.14 8.94
C GLU A 335 24.58 5.58 8.46
N CYS A 336 24.86 5.38 7.16
CA CYS A 336 26.10 5.77 6.50
C CYS A 336 25.90 6.97 5.57
N ALA A 337 24.66 7.42 5.37
CA ALA A 337 24.35 8.43 4.37
C ALA A 337 24.73 9.84 4.82
N LYS A 338 25.31 10.60 3.90
CA LYS A 338 25.56 12.03 4.05
C LYS A 338 24.49 12.84 3.31
N ASP A 339 24.22 14.08 3.76
CA ASP A 339 23.28 14.97 3.08
C ASP A 339 23.87 15.59 1.81
N GLU A 340 23.85 14.86 0.73
CA GLU A 340 24.29 15.28 -0.62
C GLU A 340 23.26 16.27 -1.23
N ARG A 341 23.10 17.43 -0.58
CA ARG A 341 22.10 18.43 -0.96
C ARG A 341 22.48 19.21 -2.22
N MET A 342 21.45 19.69 -2.93
CA MET A 342 21.63 20.70 -3.98
C MET A 342 21.75 22.09 -3.32
N PRO A 343 22.39 23.10 -3.97
CA PRO A 343 22.63 24.43 -3.41
C PRO A 343 21.39 25.15 -2.85
N TRP A 344 20.23 24.87 -3.45
CA TRP A 344 18.94 25.47 -3.05
C TRP A 344 18.17 24.67 -2.00
N GLN A 345 18.69 23.53 -1.57
CA GLN A 345 18.02 22.66 -0.61
C GLN A 345 18.50 22.97 0.82
N LYS A 346 17.56 23.00 1.76
CA LYS A 346 17.88 23.12 3.19
C LYS A 346 18.66 21.90 3.67
N GLU A 347 19.65 22.13 4.49
CA GLU A 347 20.40 21.08 5.18
C GLU A 347 19.50 20.30 6.15
N LEU A 348 19.69 19.00 6.17
CA LEU A 348 19.00 18.10 7.09
C LEU A 348 20.04 17.41 7.97
N SER A 349 19.74 17.25 9.25
CA SER A 349 20.51 16.36 10.12
C SER A 349 20.37 14.91 9.63
N GLU A 350 21.35 14.08 9.90
CA GLU A 350 21.38 12.67 9.46
C GLU A 350 20.12 11.92 9.85
N GLU A 351 19.61 12.12 11.06
CA GLU A 351 18.36 11.52 11.56
C GLU A 351 17.09 11.94 10.78
N LYS A 352 17.16 13.08 10.07
CA LYS A 352 16.03 13.65 9.30
C LYS A 352 16.14 13.40 7.79
N LEU A 353 17.17 12.67 7.36
CA LEU A 353 17.33 12.36 5.94
C LEU A 353 16.12 11.61 5.40
N THR A 354 15.61 12.10 4.27
CA THR A 354 14.49 11.46 3.57
C THR A 354 14.99 10.32 2.66
N PRO A 355 14.13 9.34 2.30
CA PRO A 355 14.52 8.27 1.38
C PRO A 355 15.20 8.76 0.11
N ALA A 356 14.74 9.86 -0.47
CA ALA A 356 15.32 10.43 -1.68
C ALA A 356 16.73 11.03 -1.46
N ARG A 357 17.01 11.58 -0.26
CA ARG A 357 18.34 12.08 0.10
C ARG A 357 19.32 10.94 0.31
N VAL A 358 18.88 9.91 1.05
CA VAL A 358 19.68 8.71 1.29
C VAL A 358 19.97 7.97 -0.01
N LEU A 359 18.98 7.81 -0.90
CA LEU A 359 19.21 7.19 -2.21
C LEU A 359 20.23 7.98 -3.04
N LYS A 360 20.21 9.33 -2.98
CA LYS A 360 21.21 10.16 -3.66
C LYS A 360 22.61 9.93 -3.10
N SER A 361 22.77 9.87 -1.77
CA SER A 361 24.06 9.55 -1.13
C SER A 361 24.55 8.17 -1.55
N LEU A 362 23.68 7.16 -1.52
CA LEU A 362 23.99 5.81 -1.98
C LEU A 362 24.43 5.79 -3.45
N ALA A 363 23.71 6.48 -4.32
CA ALA A 363 24.03 6.58 -5.74
C ALA A 363 25.43 7.18 -5.98
N MET A 364 25.80 8.22 -5.23
CA MET A 364 27.14 8.83 -5.34
C MET A 364 28.23 7.87 -4.88
N ASN A 365 28.03 7.11 -3.81
CA ASN A 365 29.01 6.15 -3.32
C ASN A 365 29.25 4.96 -4.27
N ILE A 366 28.26 4.61 -5.10
CA ILE A 366 28.40 3.52 -6.08
C ILE A 366 28.62 4.03 -7.51
N SER A 367 28.77 5.34 -7.73
CA SER A 367 28.88 5.93 -9.06
C SER A 367 30.11 5.41 -9.84
N GLU A 368 31.17 5.06 -9.14
CA GLU A 368 32.42 4.54 -9.70
C GLU A 368 32.48 3.00 -9.76
N VAL A 369 31.42 2.33 -9.29
CA VAL A 369 31.37 0.86 -9.25
C VAL A 369 30.94 0.30 -10.59
N GLY A 370 31.77 -0.60 -11.14
CA GLY A 370 31.48 -1.34 -12.36
C GLY A 370 32.04 -0.65 -13.63
N GLU A 371 31.95 -1.37 -14.72
CA GLU A 371 32.36 -0.92 -16.07
C GLU A 371 31.28 -1.33 -17.07
N LEU A 372 31.15 -0.53 -18.13
CA LEU A 372 30.25 -0.89 -19.23
C LEU A 372 30.69 -2.21 -19.86
N SER A 373 29.80 -3.16 -19.99
CA SER A 373 30.06 -4.47 -20.55
C SER A 373 30.34 -4.45 -22.06
N GLN A 374 30.01 -3.36 -22.71
CA GLN A 374 30.23 -3.12 -24.14
C GLN A 374 30.20 -1.63 -24.45
N ASP A 375 30.87 -1.22 -25.50
CA ASP A 375 30.80 0.16 -26.00
C ASP A 375 29.36 0.49 -26.44
N VAL A 376 28.99 1.75 -26.28
CA VAL A 376 27.76 2.29 -26.84
C VAL A 376 27.91 2.44 -28.32
N LEU A 377 27.46 1.47 -29.09
CA LEU A 377 27.52 1.50 -30.54
C LEU A 377 26.27 2.20 -31.12
N PRO A 378 26.46 2.99 -32.20
CA PRO A 378 25.34 3.56 -32.93
C PRO A 378 24.44 2.42 -33.47
N ARG A 379 23.15 2.63 -33.50
CA ARG A 379 22.23 1.68 -34.07
C ARG A 379 22.46 1.55 -35.56
N GLY A 380 22.91 0.39 -35.99
CA GLY A 380 23.02 0.06 -37.42
C GLY A 380 21.64 -0.03 -38.09
N ASN A 381 21.63 -0.01 -39.41
CA ASN A 381 20.42 -0.23 -40.20
C ASN A 381 19.83 -1.65 -39.90
N SER A 382 18.54 -1.74 -39.63
CA SER A 382 17.92 -3.04 -39.56
C SER A 382 17.85 -3.70 -40.93
N LYS A 383 17.96 -5.03 -40.99
CA LYS A 383 17.86 -5.80 -42.27
C LYS A 383 16.54 -5.59 -43.03
N GLY A 384 15.63 -4.80 -42.46
CA GLY A 384 14.28 -4.61 -43.00
C GLY A 384 13.40 -5.87 -42.86
N TRP A 385 12.27 -5.80 -43.50
CA TRP A 385 11.35 -6.96 -43.60
C TRP A 385 11.50 -7.61 -44.94
N GLU A 386 11.53 -8.93 -44.95
CA GLU A 386 11.51 -9.70 -46.16
C GLU A 386 10.25 -9.35 -46.96
N LYS A 387 10.39 -9.23 -48.31
CA LYS A 387 9.28 -8.90 -49.23
C LYS A 387 8.12 -9.89 -49.01
N GLY A 388 6.92 -9.42 -48.72
CA GLY A 388 5.74 -10.25 -48.49
C GLY A 388 5.52 -10.72 -47.05
N ARG A 389 6.43 -10.46 -46.14
CA ARG A 389 6.25 -10.81 -44.72
C ARG A 389 5.32 -9.83 -44.02
N VAL A 390 4.19 -10.31 -43.54
CA VAL A 390 3.21 -9.52 -42.79
C VAL A 390 3.59 -9.48 -41.29
N ARG A 391 3.68 -8.29 -40.73
CA ARG A 391 3.91 -8.12 -39.29
C ARG A 391 2.69 -8.56 -38.49
N LYS A 392 2.80 -9.62 -37.70
CA LYS A 392 1.77 -9.99 -36.74
C LYS A 392 1.68 -8.91 -35.66
N ARG A 393 0.57 -8.22 -35.58
CA ARG A 393 0.31 -7.28 -34.51
C ARG A 393 -0.01 -8.05 -33.22
N PRO A 394 0.57 -7.67 -32.05
CA PRO A 394 0.20 -8.32 -30.81
C PRO A 394 -1.28 -8.07 -30.49
N PRO A 395 -1.98 -9.04 -29.85
CA PRO A 395 -3.38 -8.88 -29.51
C PRO A 395 -3.59 -7.73 -28.52
N LYS A 396 -4.68 -6.99 -28.69
CA LYS A 396 -5.10 -5.95 -27.76
C LYS A 396 -6.11 -6.52 -26.77
N TYR A 397 -5.97 -6.17 -25.51
CA TYR A 397 -6.84 -6.65 -24.44
C TYR A 397 -7.70 -5.53 -23.86
N LYS A 398 -9.00 -5.83 -23.71
CA LYS A 398 -9.94 -4.90 -23.04
C LYS A 398 -9.62 -4.78 -21.55
N ILE A 399 -9.89 -3.61 -21.00
CA ILE A 399 -9.75 -3.34 -19.57
C ILE A 399 -10.76 -4.18 -18.80
N LYS A 400 -10.32 -4.88 -17.75
CA LYS A 400 -11.17 -5.71 -16.92
C LYS A 400 -11.83 -4.88 -15.83
N LEU A 401 -13.13 -5.08 -15.63
CA LEU A 401 -13.88 -4.46 -14.53
C LEU A 401 -13.73 -5.34 -13.28
N LYS A 402 -13.26 -4.76 -12.18
CA LYS A 402 -13.18 -5.48 -10.90
C LYS A 402 -14.57 -5.89 -10.41
N GLY A 403 -14.69 -7.14 -10.00
CA GLY A 403 -15.86 -7.63 -9.25
C GLY A 403 -17.12 -7.92 -10.07
N LYS A 404 -17.13 -7.79 -11.38
CA LYS A 404 -18.24 -8.34 -12.18
C LYS A 404 -17.97 -9.83 -12.42
N LYS A 405 -18.82 -10.70 -11.84
CA LYS A 405 -18.91 -12.10 -12.26
C LYS A 405 -19.16 -12.11 -13.78
N LYS A 406 -18.48 -13.01 -14.52
CA LYS A 406 -18.83 -13.27 -15.93
C LYS A 406 -20.35 -13.45 -16.01
N PRO A 407 -21.06 -12.83 -16.96
CA PRO A 407 -22.44 -13.15 -17.18
C PRO A 407 -22.52 -14.67 -17.42
N LYS A 408 -23.40 -15.36 -16.70
CA LYS A 408 -23.70 -16.77 -16.99
C LYS A 408 -24.17 -16.81 -18.43
N ILE A 409 -23.40 -17.46 -19.29
CA ILE A 409 -23.84 -17.78 -20.63
C ILE A 409 -24.99 -18.80 -20.44
N THR A 410 -26.20 -18.32 -20.45
CA THR A 410 -27.38 -19.17 -20.64
C THR A 410 -27.25 -19.75 -22.05
N LYS A 411 -26.77 -20.98 -22.15
CA LYS A 411 -26.97 -21.77 -23.39
C LYS A 411 -28.46 -21.77 -23.64
N LYS A 412 -28.90 -21.07 -24.66
CA LYS A 412 -30.19 -21.40 -25.28
C LYS A 412 -30.03 -22.81 -25.82
N VAL A 413 -30.74 -23.72 -25.21
CA VAL A 413 -31.00 -25.04 -25.80
C VAL A 413 -32.03 -24.76 -26.91
N GLU A 414 -31.62 -24.93 -28.17
CA GLU A 414 -32.52 -25.15 -29.28
C GLU A 414 -33.00 -26.60 -29.25
#